data_a6ff5edfe4fde6c953b792cc24fa43a5
#
_entry.id   a6ff5edfe4fde6c953b792cc24fa43a5
#
_cell.length_a   1.000
_cell.length_b   1.000
_cell.length_c   1.000
_cell.angle_alpha   90.00
_cell.angle_beta   90.00
_cell.angle_gamma   90.00
#
_symmetry.space_group_name_H-M   'P 1'
#
loop_
_entity.id
_entity.type
_entity.pdbx_description
1 polymer ?
#
loop_
_entity_poly.entity_id
_entity_poly.type
_entity_poly.pdbx_seq_one_letter_code
_entity_poly.pdbx_strand_id
1 'polypeptide(L)'
;MTRTTANVGLCLMVAVVTFALMGCEGGLGFLSGGKKVVLWNGKDFNGWERFVPDATVDVNDIWRIREGSIYCKGVPKGYIRTKNTHKNYHLHVEWRWPEEPTNSGVLLHAGGPDQVWPKCIECQLKAGGAGDLVLIGGTGITVDGVDHQKPDRQFVVVEKMAPTSEKPAGQWNSYDIHCKGDSVRCFVNGVLQNEGTAATVTSGWICLQSEGSPIEFRNIYLLPAE
;
A
#
# COMPACT_ATOMS: atom_id res chain seq x y z
N MET A 1 -52.01 75.40 35.21
CA MET A 1 -50.80 75.37 34.42
C MET A 1 -50.35 73.93 34.18
N THR A 2 -50.80 73.33 33.14
CA THR A 2 -50.44 71.95 32.83
C THR A 2 -50.18 71.88 31.29
N ARG A 3 -48.93 71.62 30.97
CA ARG A 3 -48.50 71.44 29.60
C ARG A 3 -48.58 69.97 29.21
N THR A 4 -49.39 69.69 28.18
CA THR A 4 -49.53 68.40 27.56
C THR A 4 -48.45 68.27 26.48
N THR A 5 -47.62 67.26 26.57
CA THR A 5 -46.64 66.91 25.55
C THR A 5 -47.17 65.74 24.71
N ALA A 6 -47.35 66.02 23.42
CA ALA A 6 -47.75 65.01 22.44
C ALA A 6 -46.52 64.17 22.03
N ASN A 7 -46.62 62.84 22.13
CA ASN A 7 -45.65 61.88 21.55
C ASN A 7 -45.99 61.64 20.11
N VAL A 8 -45.06 62.00 19.22
CA VAL A 8 -45.04 61.61 17.78
C VAL A 8 -44.29 60.30 17.65
N GLY A 9 -45.02 59.26 17.34
CA GLY A 9 -44.42 57.95 17.00
C GLY A 9 -43.82 57.96 15.60
N LEU A 10 -42.51 57.79 15.53
CA LEU A 10 -41.75 57.61 14.27
C LEU A 10 -41.77 56.14 13.88
N CYS A 11 -42.53 55.81 12.85
CA CYS A 11 -42.57 54.49 12.24
C CYS A 11 -41.36 54.31 11.34
N LEU A 12 -40.35 53.52 11.73
CA LEU A 12 -39.20 53.20 10.95
C LEU A 12 -39.54 52.01 10.04
N MET A 13 -39.73 52.28 8.72
CA MET A 13 -39.78 51.21 7.72
C MET A 13 -38.38 50.68 7.50
N VAL A 14 -38.14 49.43 7.84
CA VAL A 14 -36.94 48.68 7.50
C VAL A 14 -37.15 48.11 6.10
N ALA A 15 -36.49 48.68 5.12
CA ALA A 15 -36.39 48.10 3.76
C ALA A 15 -35.39 46.92 3.79
N VAL A 16 -35.89 45.69 3.66
CA VAL A 16 -35.06 44.51 3.45
C VAL A 16 -34.60 44.49 2.00
N VAL A 17 -33.36 44.86 1.78
CA VAL A 17 -32.70 44.69 0.46
C VAL A 17 -32.17 43.26 0.41
N THR A 18 -32.86 42.39 -0.32
CA THR A 18 -32.37 41.06 -0.68
C THR A 18 -31.31 41.17 -1.76
N PHE A 19 -30.03 41.06 -1.38
CA PHE A 19 -28.94 40.82 -2.33
C PHE A 19 -29.02 39.38 -2.82
N ALA A 20 -29.43 39.17 -4.04
CA ALA A 20 -29.24 37.90 -4.74
C ALA A 20 -27.76 37.78 -5.07
N LEU A 21 -27.03 37.00 -4.26
CA LEU A 21 -25.69 36.53 -4.60
C LEU A 21 -25.80 35.51 -5.72
N MET A 22 -25.52 35.95 -6.94
CA MET A 22 -25.23 35.07 -8.07
C MET A 22 -23.93 34.34 -7.74
N GLY A 23 -24.05 33.14 -7.21
CA GLY A 23 -22.91 32.24 -6.96
C GLY A 23 -22.34 31.78 -8.29
N CYS A 24 -21.12 32.23 -8.61
CA CYS A 24 -20.27 31.52 -9.55
C CYS A 24 -20.05 30.10 -8.98
N GLU A 25 -20.68 29.11 -9.59
CA GLU A 25 -20.32 27.72 -9.42
C GLU A 25 -18.95 27.47 -10.05
N GLY A 26 -17.88 27.88 -9.36
CA GLY A 26 -16.57 27.34 -9.56
C GLY A 26 -16.62 25.90 -9.03
N GLY A 27 -16.67 24.93 -9.94
CA GLY A 27 -16.62 23.50 -9.60
C GLY A 27 -15.37 23.20 -8.79
N LEU A 28 -15.50 23.20 -7.46
CA LEU A 28 -14.57 22.49 -6.59
C LEU A 28 -14.74 21.01 -6.94
N GLY A 29 -13.79 20.49 -7.72
CA GLY A 29 -13.67 19.07 -7.93
C GLY A 29 -13.62 18.41 -6.56
N PHE A 30 -14.70 17.74 -6.17
CA PHE A 30 -14.71 16.84 -5.04
C PHE A 30 -13.62 15.81 -5.31
N LEU A 31 -12.50 15.90 -4.58
CA LEU A 31 -11.58 14.80 -4.45
C LEU A 31 -12.42 13.63 -3.94
N SER A 32 -12.63 12.67 -4.82
CA SER A 32 -13.30 11.41 -4.49
C SER A 32 -12.48 10.77 -3.38
N GLY A 33 -12.89 10.98 -2.13
CA GLY A 33 -12.31 10.33 -0.97
C GLY A 33 -12.59 8.83 -1.08
N GLY A 34 -11.71 8.12 -1.79
CA GLY A 34 -11.81 6.68 -1.94
C GLY A 34 -11.82 6.03 -0.56
N LYS A 35 -12.63 4.99 -0.41
CA LYS A 35 -12.82 4.29 0.86
C LYS A 35 -11.64 3.34 1.10
N LYS A 36 -11.17 3.24 2.35
CA LYS A 36 -10.24 2.18 2.79
C LYS A 36 -10.79 0.80 2.41
N VAL A 37 -9.96 -0.01 1.75
CA VAL A 37 -10.26 -1.41 1.39
C VAL A 37 -9.40 -2.33 2.25
N VAL A 38 -10.04 -3.08 3.15
CA VAL A 38 -9.36 -4.05 4.01
C VAL A 38 -9.09 -5.31 3.18
N LEU A 39 -7.82 -5.67 2.99
CA LEU A 39 -7.40 -6.87 2.28
C LEU A 39 -7.29 -8.08 3.21
N TRP A 40 -6.91 -7.88 4.47
CA TRP A 40 -6.82 -8.92 5.49
C TRP A 40 -7.83 -8.68 6.61
N ASN A 41 -8.73 -9.63 6.82
CA ASN A 41 -9.84 -9.52 7.78
C ASN A 41 -9.51 -10.10 9.17
N GLY A 42 -8.33 -10.70 9.36
CA GLY A 42 -7.89 -11.33 10.60
C GLY A 42 -8.51 -12.71 10.91
N LYS A 43 -9.35 -13.26 10.02
CA LYS A 43 -10.18 -14.44 10.34
C LYS A 43 -10.03 -15.59 9.35
N ASP A 44 -9.90 -15.30 8.07
CA ASP A 44 -9.82 -16.30 7.02
C ASP A 44 -9.08 -15.77 5.78
N PHE A 45 -8.77 -16.65 4.84
CA PHE A 45 -8.10 -16.30 3.58
C PHE A 45 -9.07 -15.90 2.46
N ASN A 46 -10.31 -15.51 2.78
CA ASN A 46 -11.22 -14.95 1.78
C ASN A 46 -10.58 -13.71 1.11
N GLY A 47 -10.62 -13.67 -0.22
CA GLY A 47 -9.93 -12.63 -1.00
C GLY A 47 -8.47 -12.93 -1.33
N TRP A 48 -7.92 -14.05 -0.86
CA TRP A 48 -6.55 -14.48 -1.12
C TRP A 48 -6.48 -15.84 -1.81
N GLU A 49 -5.44 -16.07 -2.59
CA GLU A 49 -5.03 -17.35 -3.18
C GLU A 49 -3.59 -17.66 -2.76
N ARG A 50 -3.30 -18.91 -2.53
CA ARG A 50 -2.00 -19.37 -2.04
C ARG A 50 -1.36 -20.26 -3.09
N PHE A 51 -0.09 -19.99 -3.38
CA PHE A 51 0.69 -20.71 -4.38
C PHE A 51 2.00 -21.21 -3.79
N VAL A 52 2.28 -22.48 -4.02
CA VAL A 52 3.59 -23.12 -3.93
C VAL A 52 3.76 -24.03 -5.17
N PRO A 53 4.98 -24.18 -5.71
CA PRO A 53 5.18 -24.90 -6.97
C PRO A 53 4.88 -26.41 -6.87
N ASP A 54 5.04 -27.00 -5.70
CA ASP A 54 4.74 -28.40 -5.45
C ASP A 54 3.29 -28.56 -4.99
N ALA A 55 2.45 -29.06 -5.89
CA ALA A 55 1.01 -29.28 -5.62
C ALA A 55 0.71 -30.37 -4.56
N THR A 56 1.71 -31.15 -4.14
CA THR A 56 1.57 -32.14 -3.07
C THR A 56 1.68 -31.52 -1.66
N VAL A 57 2.18 -30.28 -1.58
CA VAL A 57 2.30 -29.53 -0.33
C VAL A 57 0.95 -28.97 0.07
N ASP A 58 0.52 -29.25 1.30
CA ASP A 58 -0.66 -28.58 1.85
C ASP A 58 -0.32 -27.10 2.15
N VAL A 59 -0.93 -26.20 1.41
CA VAL A 59 -0.75 -24.75 1.61
C VAL A 59 -1.15 -24.29 3.02
N ASN A 60 -1.99 -25.06 3.75
CA ASN A 60 -2.33 -24.78 5.14
C ASN A 60 -1.16 -25.05 6.09
N ASP A 61 -0.14 -25.81 5.68
CA ASP A 61 1.10 -25.96 6.45
C ASP A 61 2.04 -24.78 6.33
N ILE A 62 1.89 -24.00 5.26
CA ILE A 62 2.72 -22.84 4.96
C ILE A 62 2.07 -21.56 5.48
N TRP A 63 0.76 -21.41 5.21
CA TRP A 63 0.00 -20.20 5.51
C TRP A 63 -1.09 -20.51 6.54
N ARG A 64 -0.95 -19.96 7.75
CA ARG A 64 -1.88 -20.17 8.86
C ARG A 64 -2.37 -18.84 9.41
N ILE A 65 -3.44 -18.87 10.16
CA ILE A 65 -3.90 -17.73 10.95
C ILE A 65 -3.40 -17.92 12.39
N ARG A 66 -2.68 -16.93 12.89
CA ARG A 66 -2.19 -16.91 14.26
C ARG A 66 -2.50 -15.56 14.89
N GLU A 67 -3.35 -15.54 15.90
CA GLU A 67 -3.73 -14.32 16.65
C GLU A 67 -4.18 -13.17 15.72
N GLY A 68 -5.00 -13.47 14.71
CA GLY A 68 -5.48 -12.50 13.74
C GLY A 68 -4.48 -12.08 12.65
N SER A 69 -3.24 -12.58 12.71
CA SER A 69 -2.20 -12.37 11.70
C SER A 69 -2.13 -13.52 10.71
N ILE A 70 -1.64 -13.26 9.51
CA ILE A 70 -1.17 -14.30 8.58
C ILE A 70 0.20 -14.74 9.08
N TYR A 71 0.33 -15.99 9.51
CA TYR A 71 1.61 -16.65 9.75
C TYR A 71 2.04 -17.37 8.48
N CYS A 72 3.25 -17.10 8.00
CA CYS A 72 3.91 -17.79 6.91
C CYS A 72 5.12 -18.56 7.45
N LYS A 73 5.20 -19.87 7.15
CA LYS A 73 6.33 -20.72 7.56
C LYS A 73 7.64 -20.35 6.86
N GLY A 74 7.57 -19.69 5.70
CA GLY A 74 8.74 -19.28 4.92
C GLY A 74 9.26 -20.34 3.95
N VAL A 75 8.90 -21.59 4.12
CA VAL A 75 9.30 -22.72 3.25
C VAL A 75 8.15 -23.70 3.05
N PRO A 76 8.01 -24.29 1.84
CA PRO A 76 8.71 -24.01 0.60
C PRO A 76 8.46 -22.59 0.08
N LYS A 77 9.28 -22.15 -0.90
CA LYS A 77 9.10 -20.86 -1.58
C LYS A 77 7.77 -20.81 -2.36
N GLY A 78 7.14 -19.66 -2.30
CA GLY A 78 5.86 -19.38 -2.93
C GLY A 78 5.29 -18.05 -2.46
N TYR A 79 3.99 -17.85 -2.59
CA TYR A 79 3.34 -16.62 -2.13
C TYR A 79 1.86 -16.85 -1.83
N ILE A 80 1.29 -15.90 -1.09
CA ILE A 80 -0.14 -15.66 -1.04
C ILE A 80 -0.43 -14.38 -1.82
N ARG A 81 -1.45 -14.35 -2.69
CA ARG A 81 -1.82 -13.19 -3.50
C ARG A 81 -3.27 -12.77 -3.31
N THR A 82 -3.56 -11.51 -3.55
CA THR A 82 -4.94 -11.04 -3.66
C THR A 82 -5.63 -11.69 -4.87
N LYS A 83 -6.93 -12.04 -4.75
CA LYS A 83 -7.72 -12.55 -5.89
C LYS A 83 -7.94 -11.47 -6.95
N ASN A 84 -8.13 -10.23 -6.52
CA ASN A 84 -8.30 -9.10 -7.41
C ASN A 84 -6.95 -8.46 -7.74
N THR A 85 -6.85 -7.87 -8.92
CA THR A 85 -5.74 -7.00 -9.29
C THR A 85 -5.99 -5.59 -8.81
N HIS A 86 -4.91 -4.85 -8.55
CA HIS A 86 -4.96 -3.49 -8.01
C HIS A 86 -4.06 -2.57 -8.82
N LYS A 87 -4.42 -1.29 -8.87
CA LYS A 87 -3.63 -0.18 -9.44
C LYS A 87 -3.97 1.11 -8.69
N ASN A 88 -3.06 2.05 -8.64
CA ASN A 88 -3.25 3.35 -8.00
C ASN A 88 -3.77 3.22 -6.56
N TYR A 89 -2.90 2.87 -5.65
CA TYR A 89 -3.23 2.68 -4.24
C TYR A 89 -2.08 3.12 -3.33
N HIS A 90 -2.42 3.38 -2.08
CA HIS A 90 -1.50 3.34 -0.96
C HIS A 90 -1.75 2.03 -0.21
N LEU A 91 -0.80 1.10 -0.26
CA LEU A 91 -0.83 -0.17 0.46
C LEU A 91 -0.15 0.00 1.81
N HIS A 92 -0.86 -0.38 2.87
CA HIS A 92 -0.27 -0.55 4.19
C HIS A 92 -0.19 -2.03 4.54
N VAL A 93 0.99 -2.48 5.03
CA VAL A 93 1.24 -3.85 5.51
C VAL A 93 2.11 -3.78 6.76
N GLU A 94 1.69 -4.45 7.84
CA GLU A 94 2.58 -4.67 8.97
C GLU A 94 3.17 -6.08 8.91
N TRP A 95 4.47 -6.22 9.22
CA TRP A 95 5.14 -7.51 9.31
C TRP A 95 6.03 -7.61 10.54
N ARG A 96 6.30 -8.83 10.99
CA ARG A 96 7.37 -9.13 11.96
C ARG A 96 8.00 -10.47 11.69
N TRP A 97 9.24 -10.60 12.09
CA TRP A 97 9.95 -11.87 12.20
C TRP A 97 9.75 -12.38 13.63
N PRO A 98 8.98 -13.47 13.87
CA PRO A 98 8.83 -14.00 15.23
C PRO A 98 10.13 -14.61 15.77
N GLU A 99 11.02 -15.03 14.87
CA GLU A 99 12.30 -15.67 15.13
C GLU A 99 13.41 -14.96 14.33
N GLU A 100 14.43 -15.70 13.90
CA GLU A 100 15.56 -15.18 13.10
C GLU A 100 15.09 -14.58 11.78
N PRO A 101 15.36 -13.30 11.51
CA PRO A 101 15.00 -12.65 10.26
C PRO A 101 15.82 -13.17 9.08
N THR A 102 15.19 -13.51 7.95
CA THR A 102 15.88 -13.93 6.74
C THR A 102 15.39 -13.20 5.50
N ASN A 103 14.45 -13.79 4.73
CA ASN A 103 13.95 -13.23 3.48
C ASN A 103 12.45 -13.42 3.31
N SER A 104 11.82 -12.39 2.78
CA SER A 104 10.44 -12.32 2.31
C SER A 104 10.27 -11.07 1.45
N GLY A 105 9.07 -10.79 0.92
CA GLY A 105 8.81 -9.60 0.11
C GLY A 105 7.33 -9.31 -0.05
N VAL A 106 7.04 -8.06 -0.39
CA VAL A 106 5.73 -7.61 -0.85
C VAL A 106 5.82 -7.37 -2.35
N LEU A 107 5.18 -8.26 -3.14
CA LEU A 107 5.24 -8.21 -4.59
C LEU A 107 4.12 -7.30 -5.11
N LEU A 108 4.48 -6.29 -5.88
CA LEU A 108 3.57 -5.31 -6.45
C LEU A 108 3.28 -5.63 -7.91
N HIS A 109 2.01 -5.52 -8.29
CA HIS A 109 1.57 -5.67 -9.69
C HIS A 109 2.02 -6.99 -10.31
N ALA A 110 2.05 -8.07 -9.50
CA ALA A 110 2.42 -9.39 -9.96
C ALA A 110 1.45 -9.89 -11.04
N GLY A 111 1.99 -10.58 -12.03
CA GLY A 111 1.21 -11.07 -13.17
C GLY A 111 1.89 -12.21 -13.91
N GLY A 112 1.15 -12.75 -14.88
CA GLY A 112 1.58 -13.92 -15.65
C GLY A 112 1.15 -15.25 -15.01
N PRO A 113 1.68 -16.38 -15.50
CA PRO A 113 1.41 -17.69 -14.91
C PRO A 113 2.01 -17.80 -13.51
N ASP A 114 1.42 -18.66 -12.67
CA ASP A 114 1.94 -18.93 -11.33
C ASP A 114 3.32 -19.56 -11.40
N GLN A 115 4.28 -18.93 -10.73
CA GLN A 115 5.66 -19.37 -10.59
C GLN A 115 6.27 -18.75 -9.33
N VAL A 116 7.33 -19.34 -8.78
CA VAL A 116 7.93 -18.88 -7.50
C VAL A 116 8.23 -17.38 -7.49
N TRP A 117 8.70 -16.85 -8.61
CA TRP A 117 9.01 -15.44 -8.80
C TRP A 117 8.23 -14.91 -10.02
N PRO A 118 6.97 -14.48 -9.85
CA PRO A 118 6.18 -13.92 -10.93
C PRO A 118 6.78 -12.58 -11.39
N LYS A 119 6.44 -12.17 -12.62
CA LYS A 119 6.83 -10.84 -13.11
C LYS A 119 6.21 -9.77 -12.24
N CYS A 120 7.02 -8.96 -11.53
CA CYS A 120 6.57 -7.94 -10.58
C CYS A 120 7.69 -6.97 -10.21
N ILE A 121 7.36 -5.95 -9.44
CA ILE A 121 8.31 -5.17 -8.64
C ILE A 121 8.09 -5.59 -7.19
N GLU A 122 9.14 -6.04 -6.52
CA GLU A 122 9.10 -6.43 -5.12
C GLU A 122 9.62 -5.29 -4.23
N CYS A 123 8.85 -4.94 -3.21
CA CYS A 123 9.35 -4.21 -2.05
C CYS A 123 9.92 -5.24 -1.08
N GLN A 124 11.25 -5.28 -1.01
CA GLN A 124 12.03 -6.31 -0.33
C GLN A 124 11.79 -6.32 1.19
N LEU A 125 11.77 -7.52 1.79
CA LEU A 125 11.73 -7.74 3.23
C LEU A 125 12.93 -8.57 3.74
N LYS A 126 13.96 -8.78 2.90
CA LYS A 126 15.20 -9.39 3.37
C LYS A 126 15.74 -8.60 4.56
N ALA A 127 16.15 -9.29 5.62
CA ALA A 127 16.67 -8.66 6.83
C ALA A 127 17.78 -7.66 6.53
N GLY A 128 17.62 -6.43 6.99
CA GLY A 128 18.52 -5.30 6.69
C GLY A 128 18.27 -4.65 5.31
N GLY A 129 17.51 -5.28 4.43
CA GLY A 129 17.22 -4.84 3.08
C GLY A 129 15.77 -4.36 2.84
N ALA A 130 14.94 -4.28 3.89
CA ALA A 130 13.59 -3.77 3.73
C ALA A 130 13.61 -2.35 3.15
N GLY A 131 12.93 -2.18 2.01
CA GLY A 131 12.96 -0.94 1.24
C GLY A 131 13.77 -0.99 -0.04
N ASP A 132 14.61 -1.98 -0.26
CA ASP A 132 15.17 -2.25 -1.58
C ASP A 132 14.02 -2.58 -2.55
N LEU A 133 14.16 -2.24 -3.84
CA LEU A 133 13.27 -2.72 -4.89
C LEU A 133 13.95 -3.87 -5.63
N VAL A 134 13.24 -4.99 -5.78
CA VAL A 134 13.70 -6.09 -6.62
C VAL A 134 12.83 -6.17 -7.86
N LEU A 135 13.45 -5.98 -9.03
CA LEU A 135 12.80 -6.06 -10.32
C LEU A 135 12.87 -7.51 -10.79
N ILE A 136 11.71 -8.15 -10.95
CA ILE A 136 11.60 -9.57 -11.24
C ILE A 136 11.03 -9.78 -12.64
N GLY A 137 11.65 -10.71 -13.42
CA GLY A 137 11.15 -11.11 -14.73
C GLY A 137 11.24 -10.01 -15.79
N GLY A 138 12.33 -9.23 -15.78
CA GLY A 138 12.60 -8.17 -16.76
C GLY A 138 11.76 -6.91 -16.58
N THR A 139 11.16 -6.72 -15.41
CA THR A 139 10.52 -5.43 -15.06
C THR A 139 11.56 -4.33 -14.94
N GLY A 140 11.10 -3.08 -14.95
CA GLY A 140 11.96 -1.90 -14.89
C GLY A 140 11.32 -0.80 -14.06
N ILE A 141 12.17 0.07 -13.53
CA ILE A 141 11.83 1.33 -12.86
C ILE A 141 13.02 2.28 -12.99
N THR A 142 12.75 3.57 -13.05
CA THR A 142 13.78 4.62 -12.99
C THR A 142 13.87 5.18 -11.58
N VAL A 143 15.05 5.11 -10.96
CA VAL A 143 15.36 5.66 -9.64
C VAL A 143 16.53 6.62 -9.79
N ASP A 144 16.42 7.83 -9.22
CA ASP A 144 17.42 8.89 -9.34
C ASP A 144 17.89 9.18 -10.79
N GLY A 145 16.94 9.08 -11.74
CA GLY A 145 17.20 9.29 -13.18
C GLY A 145 17.90 8.12 -13.87
N VAL A 146 18.18 7.02 -13.18
CA VAL A 146 18.81 5.82 -13.74
C VAL A 146 17.73 4.78 -14.05
N ASP A 147 17.70 4.31 -15.32
CA ASP A 147 16.86 3.18 -15.72
C ASP A 147 17.49 1.86 -15.27
N HIS A 148 16.79 1.14 -14.40
CA HIS A 148 17.21 -0.15 -13.87
C HIS A 148 16.65 -1.36 -14.63
N GLN A 149 15.93 -1.16 -15.76
CA GLN A 149 15.43 -2.28 -16.54
C GLN A 149 16.58 -3.10 -17.13
N LYS A 150 16.54 -4.42 -16.89
CA LYS A 150 17.47 -5.41 -17.47
C LYS A 150 16.65 -6.62 -17.93
N PRO A 151 16.14 -6.64 -19.19
CA PRO A 151 15.23 -7.68 -19.68
C PRO A 151 15.78 -9.11 -19.59
N ASP A 152 17.09 -9.26 -19.68
CA ASP A 152 17.81 -10.56 -19.67
C ASP A 152 18.11 -11.04 -18.23
N ARG A 153 17.80 -10.23 -17.20
CA ARG A 153 18.02 -10.58 -15.80
C ARG A 153 16.73 -11.03 -15.14
N GLN A 154 16.83 -12.18 -14.47
CA GLN A 154 15.72 -12.65 -13.62
C GLN A 154 15.45 -11.70 -12.44
N PHE A 155 16.52 -11.15 -11.86
CA PHE A 155 16.47 -10.24 -10.73
C PHE A 155 17.42 -9.05 -10.92
N VAL A 156 16.94 -7.87 -10.59
CA VAL A 156 17.77 -6.66 -10.44
C VAL A 156 17.40 -6.02 -9.12
N VAL A 157 18.39 -5.82 -8.26
CA VAL A 157 18.20 -5.14 -6.96
C VAL A 157 18.54 -3.66 -7.14
N VAL A 158 17.63 -2.80 -6.71
CA VAL A 158 17.83 -1.36 -6.57
C VAL A 158 17.86 -1.08 -5.08
N GLU A 159 19.05 -0.79 -4.56
CA GLU A 159 19.26 -0.59 -3.13
C GLU A 159 18.47 0.63 -2.63
N LYS A 160 18.03 0.56 -1.38
CA LYS A 160 17.34 1.66 -0.71
C LYS A 160 18.26 2.87 -0.50
N MET A 161 17.69 4.05 -0.50
CA MET A 161 18.43 5.31 -0.38
C MET A 161 18.75 5.72 1.06
N ALA A 162 18.08 5.12 2.06
CA ALA A 162 18.27 5.45 3.46
C ALA A 162 18.78 4.25 4.27
N PRO A 163 19.48 4.45 5.41
CA PRO A 163 19.80 3.38 6.34
C PRO A 163 18.55 2.60 6.75
N THR A 164 18.72 1.31 7.10
CA THR A 164 17.59 0.49 7.52
C THR A 164 16.88 1.11 8.73
N SER A 165 15.55 1.15 8.66
CA SER A 165 14.65 1.57 9.74
C SER A 165 13.91 0.39 10.37
N GLU A 166 14.34 -0.85 10.04
CA GLU A 166 13.75 -2.06 10.59
C GLU A 166 13.91 -2.15 12.10
N LYS A 167 12.87 -2.65 12.76
CA LYS A 167 12.90 -2.98 14.18
C LYS A 167 13.43 -4.40 14.38
N PRO A 168 13.99 -4.70 15.55
CA PRO A 168 14.46 -6.06 15.89
C PRO A 168 13.38 -7.13 15.74
N ALA A 169 13.82 -8.40 15.61
CA ALA A 169 12.92 -9.55 15.62
C ALA A 169 11.93 -9.50 16.80
N GLY A 170 10.73 -10.02 16.58
CA GLY A 170 9.60 -9.95 17.51
C GLY A 170 8.80 -8.65 17.46
N GLN A 171 9.34 -7.58 16.93
CA GLN A 171 8.65 -6.29 16.83
C GLN A 171 7.98 -6.09 15.47
N TRP A 172 6.79 -5.45 15.47
CA TRP A 172 6.07 -5.12 14.26
C TRP A 172 6.69 -3.93 13.53
N ASN A 173 6.97 -4.13 12.27
CA ASN A 173 7.33 -3.10 11.29
C ASN A 173 6.13 -2.73 10.44
N SER A 174 6.17 -1.61 9.75
CA SER A 174 5.19 -1.20 8.74
C SER A 174 5.84 -0.91 7.39
N TYR A 175 5.20 -1.36 6.32
CA TYR A 175 5.35 -0.82 4.98
C TYR A 175 4.18 0.07 4.65
N ASP A 176 4.48 1.25 4.13
CA ASP A 176 3.56 2.12 3.43
C ASP A 176 4.08 2.29 2.00
N ILE A 177 3.36 1.72 1.03
CA ILE A 177 3.78 1.65 -0.37
C ILE A 177 2.77 2.41 -1.23
N HIS A 178 3.22 3.48 -1.87
CA HIS A 178 2.39 4.30 -2.74
C HIS A 178 2.65 3.95 -4.20
N CYS A 179 1.61 3.53 -4.90
CA CYS A 179 1.61 3.26 -6.33
C CYS A 179 0.63 4.19 -7.02
N LYS A 180 1.12 5.09 -7.89
CA LYS A 180 0.29 6.03 -8.66
C LYS A 180 0.80 6.17 -10.08
N GLY A 181 -0.03 5.79 -11.06
CA GLY A 181 0.46 5.67 -12.44
C GLY A 181 1.60 4.67 -12.52
N ASP A 182 2.75 5.13 -12.95
CA ASP A 182 4.00 4.39 -13.06
C ASP A 182 5.01 4.70 -11.93
N SER A 183 4.58 5.40 -10.88
CA SER A 183 5.45 5.70 -9.73
C SER A 183 5.23 4.72 -8.59
N VAL A 184 6.32 4.40 -7.90
CA VAL A 184 6.35 3.57 -6.68
C VAL A 184 7.19 4.27 -5.63
N ARG A 185 6.66 4.40 -4.41
CA ARG A 185 7.38 4.93 -3.24
C ARG A 185 7.21 3.99 -2.06
N CYS A 186 8.31 3.62 -1.42
CA CYS A 186 8.35 2.65 -0.32
C CYS A 186 8.81 3.31 0.98
N PHE A 187 7.98 3.26 2.01
CA PHE A 187 8.32 3.75 3.35
C PHE A 187 8.34 2.58 4.33
N VAL A 188 9.43 2.42 5.06
CA VAL A 188 9.55 1.44 6.16
C VAL A 188 9.56 2.20 7.48
N ASN A 189 8.61 1.90 8.35
CA ASN A 189 8.44 2.59 9.64
C ASN A 189 8.42 4.13 9.51
N GLY A 190 7.78 4.63 8.44
CA GLY A 190 7.66 6.06 8.12
C GLY A 190 8.89 6.69 7.46
N VAL A 191 9.99 5.95 7.26
CA VAL A 191 11.19 6.43 6.56
C VAL A 191 11.10 6.06 5.08
N LEU A 192 11.20 7.05 4.18
CA LEU A 192 11.29 6.80 2.73
C LEU A 192 12.57 6.01 2.45
N GLN A 193 12.40 4.80 1.93
CA GLN A 193 13.50 3.90 1.63
C GLN A 193 13.82 3.87 0.13
N ASN A 194 12.79 4.01 -0.71
CA ASN A 194 12.98 4.02 -2.16
C ASN A 194 11.84 4.75 -2.87
N GLU A 195 12.16 5.36 -3.99
CA GLU A 195 11.15 5.98 -4.84
C GLU A 195 11.61 5.94 -6.31
N GLY A 196 10.69 5.60 -7.21
CA GLY A 196 10.99 5.55 -8.63
C GLY A 196 9.77 5.83 -9.51
N THR A 197 10.03 6.08 -10.78
CA THR A 197 9.05 6.37 -11.83
C THR A 197 9.30 5.48 -13.05
N ALA A 198 8.44 5.58 -14.06
CA ALA A 198 8.54 4.75 -15.27
C ALA A 198 8.55 3.24 -14.96
N ALA A 199 7.81 2.80 -13.93
CA ALA A 199 7.62 1.38 -13.65
C ALA A 199 6.94 0.69 -14.82
N THR A 200 7.51 -0.41 -15.31
CA THR A 200 6.99 -1.14 -16.49
C THR A 200 5.76 -2.01 -16.18
N VAL A 201 5.42 -2.19 -14.90
CA VAL A 201 4.20 -2.84 -14.42
C VAL A 201 3.47 -1.89 -13.47
N THR A 202 2.20 -1.60 -13.77
CA THR A 202 1.41 -0.58 -13.06
C THR A 202 0.09 -1.09 -12.51
N SER A 203 -0.20 -2.39 -12.71
CA SER A 203 -1.37 -3.08 -12.17
C SER A 203 -1.13 -4.58 -12.11
N GLY A 204 -1.73 -5.25 -11.14
CA GLY A 204 -1.61 -6.69 -10.95
C GLY A 204 -1.97 -7.10 -9.53
N TRP A 205 -1.63 -8.33 -9.17
CA TRP A 205 -1.85 -8.84 -7.83
C TRP A 205 -0.85 -8.22 -6.84
N ILE A 206 -1.27 -8.15 -5.58
CA ILE A 206 -0.40 -7.89 -4.44
C ILE A 206 -0.12 -9.24 -3.79
N CYS A 207 1.17 -9.58 -3.61
CA CYS A 207 1.55 -10.84 -3.02
C CYS A 207 2.42 -10.64 -1.77
N LEU A 208 2.33 -11.60 -0.84
CA LEU A 208 3.23 -11.73 0.30
C LEU A 208 4.02 -13.02 0.11
N GLN A 209 5.34 -12.93 0.17
CA GLN A 209 6.23 -14.01 -0.23
C GLN A 209 6.53 -14.97 0.93
N SER A 210 6.65 -16.26 0.61
CA SER A 210 7.24 -17.32 1.44
C SER A 210 8.64 -17.60 0.92
N GLU A 211 9.70 -17.15 1.62
CA GLU A 211 11.08 -17.33 1.14
C GLU A 211 12.14 -17.33 2.26
N GLY A 212 11.95 -18.06 3.33
CA GLY A 212 13.00 -18.11 4.34
C GLY A 212 12.50 -18.58 5.70
N SER A 213 12.74 -17.80 6.74
CA SER A 213 12.25 -18.05 8.09
C SER A 213 10.78 -17.69 8.23
N PRO A 214 10.13 -18.14 9.32
CA PRO A 214 8.77 -17.73 9.61
C PRO A 214 8.62 -16.21 9.70
N ILE A 215 7.56 -15.69 9.07
CA ILE A 215 7.20 -14.28 9.09
C ILE A 215 5.69 -14.13 9.32
N GLU A 216 5.29 -13.06 9.98
CA GLU A 216 3.87 -12.76 10.22
C GLU A 216 3.48 -11.43 9.58
N PHE A 217 2.23 -11.36 9.07
CA PHE A 217 1.66 -10.17 8.45
C PHE A 217 0.30 -9.84 9.06
N ARG A 218 0.00 -8.55 9.21
CA ARG A 218 -1.30 -8.07 9.67
C ARG A 218 -1.59 -6.66 9.13
N ASN A 219 -2.75 -6.10 9.45
CA ASN A 219 -3.15 -4.74 9.11
C ASN A 219 -2.96 -4.42 7.61
N ILE A 220 -3.36 -5.37 6.72
CA ILE A 220 -3.17 -5.21 5.28
C ILE A 220 -4.40 -4.53 4.69
N TYR A 221 -4.21 -3.34 4.13
CA TYR A 221 -5.30 -2.58 3.52
C TYR A 221 -4.80 -1.60 2.46
N LEU A 222 -5.72 -1.17 1.62
CA LEU A 222 -5.49 -0.12 0.64
C LEU A 222 -6.22 1.16 1.06
N LEU A 223 -5.55 2.28 0.82
CA LEU A 223 -6.12 3.62 0.79
C LEU A 223 -6.07 4.15 -0.66
N PRO A 224 -6.83 5.20 -0.99
CA PRO A 224 -6.69 5.88 -2.27
C PRO A 224 -5.26 6.34 -2.51
N ALA A 225 -4.82 6.29 -3.77
CA ALA A 225 -3.52 6.84 -4.16
C ALA A 225 -3.55 8.38 -4.02
N GLU A 226 -2.57 8.92 -3.34
CA GLU A 226 -2.37 10.36 -3.19
C GLU A 226 -1.50 10.94 -4.31
#